data_12d6aed7fd9cafb2039cb6607bf794ca
#
_entry.id   12d6aed7fd9cafb2039cb6607bf794ca
#
_cell.length_a   1.000
_cell.length_b   1.000
_cell.length_c   1.000
_cell.angle_alpha   90.00
_cell.angle_beta   90.00
_cell.angle_gamma   90.00
#
_symmetry.space_group_name_H-M   'P 1'
#
loop_
_entity.id
_entity.type
_entity.pdbx_description
1 polymer ?
#
loop_
_entity_poly.entity_id
_entity_poly.type
_entity_poly.pdbx_seq_one_letter_code
_entity_poly.pdbx_strand_id
1 'polypeptide(L)'
;MGVPSAPTTSSTSPVPMSKTPSNSPEASKQTKRGVPEGLWERCPGCGASIYKKEAKKNHNVCPQCEYHFYVSAPERIAQLCDDGTFEEWDAHLMPTDPLQFADSKPYKARLVAEQKRPGMSDAAVTGGGMIRARRVAF
;
A
#
# COMPACT_ATOMS: atom_id res chain seq x y z
N MET A 1 -59.90 34.79 -12.41
CA MET A 1 -60.91 35.06 -11.36
C MET A 1 -60.54 34.16 -10.19
N GLY A 2 -60.13 34.46 -9.03
CA GLY A 2 -60.18 35.58 -8.18
C GLY A 2 -59.35 35.22 -6.95
N VAL A 3 -58.50 36.15 -6.56
CA VAL A 3 -57.91 36.21 -5.20
C VAL A 3 -59.05 36.76 -4.31
N PRO A 4 -59.14 36.49 -3.00
CA PRO A 4 -58.35 37.20 -2.00
C PRO A 4 -58.13 36.41 -0.66
N SER A 5 -57.23 36.73 0.15
CA SER A 5 -57.02 37.71 1.23
C SER A 5 -56.60 37.05 2.54
N ALA A 6 -55.51 37.50 3.11
CA ALA A 6 -55.19 37.41 4.54
C ALA A 6 -56.16 38.30 5.35
N PRO A 7 -56.26 38.24 6.67
CA PRO A 7 -55.27 38.65 7.67
C PRO A 7 -55.33 37.78 8.95
N THR A 8 -54.61 37.91 10.03
CA THR A 8 -54.30 39.00 10.94
C THR A 8 -53.37 38.53 12.08
N THR A 9 -52.51 39.37 12.48
CA THR A 9 -51.65 39.44 13.67
C THR A 9 -52.28 39.04 15.02
N SER A 10 -51.52 38.41 15.91
CA SER A 10 -51.57 38.67 17.31
C SER A 10 -50.22 38.48 18.01
N SER A 11 -49.80 39.55 18.62
CA SER A 11 -48.66 39.74 19.49
C SER A 11 -48.84 39.03 20.83
N THR A 12 -47.80 38.33 21.28
CA THR A 12 -47.70 38.03 22.72
C THR A 12 -46.22 38.06 23.13
N SER A 13 -45.95 38.90 24.10
CA SER A 13 -44.66 39.29 24.67
C SER A 13 -43.97 38.17 25.46
N PRO A 14 -42.67 38.30 25.75
CA PRO A 14 -41.81 37.20 26.23
C PRO A 14 -41.88 37.03 27.76
N VAL A 15 -41.84 35.79 28.20
CA VAL A 15 -41.66 35.40 29.61
C VAL A 15 -40.17 35.01 29.79
N PRO A 16 -39.46 35.52 30.78
CA PRO A 16 -38.09 35.14 31.07
C PRO A 16 -38.04 33.82 31.82
N MET A 17 -37.48 32.78 31.21
CA MET A 17 -37.19 31.51 31.90
C MET A 17 -35.72 31.41 32.30
N SER A 18 -35.59 31.13 33.57
CA SER A 18 -34.38 30.92 34.36
C SER A 18 -33.37 29.95 33.75
N LYS A 19 -32.10 30.33 33.89
CA LYS A 19 -30.93 29.52 33.56
C LYS A 19 -30.82 28.33 34.51
N THR A 20 -30.95 27.12 34.00
CA THR A 20 -30.49 25.91 34.66
C THR A 20 -29.11 25.54 34.08
N PRO A 21 -28.10 25.27 34.89
CA PRO A 21 -26.80 24.78 34.35
C PRO A 21 -26.95 23.30 34.01
N SER A 22 -26.99 22.98 32.72
CA SER A 22 -26.88 21.60 32.26
C SER A 22 -25.40 21.19 32.30
N ASN A 23 -25.09 20.42 33.31
CA ASN A 23 -23.85 19.69 33.43
C ASN A 23 -23.90 18.53 32.44
N SER A 24 -23.39 18.76 31.25
CA SER A 24 -23.17 17.69 30.25
C SER A 24 -21.86 17.00 30.57
N PRO A 25 -21.81 15.68 30.75
CA PRO A 25 -20.55 14.96 30.90
C PRO A 25 -19.75 15.10 29.60
N GLU A 26 -18.51 15.57 29.73
CA GLU A 26 -17.52 15.58 28.64
C GLU A 26 -17.43 14.17 28.04
N ALA A 27 -17.98 14.03 26.86
CA ALA A 27 -17.77 12.83 26.05
C ALA A 27 -16.25 12.75 25.71
N SER A 28 -15.56 11.86 26.40
CA SER A 28 -14.20 11.50 26.10
C SER A 28 -14.11 11.16 24.60
N LYS A 29 -13.38 11.98 23.84
CA LYS A 29 -13.04 11.72 22.45
C LYS A 29 -12.22 10.43 22.41
N GLN A 30 -12.89 9.29 22.28
CA GLN A 30 -12.22 8.06 21.88
C GLN A 30 -11.63 8.33 20.51
N THR A 31 -10.32 8.53 20.46
CA THR A 31 -9.54 8.52 19.24
C THR A 31 -9.77 7.16 18.58
N LYS A 32 -10.59 7.13 17.53
CA LYS A 32 -10.75 5.95 16.69
C LYS A 32 -9.36 5.58 16.24
N ARG A 33 -8.84 4.45 16.73
CA ARG A 33 -7.59 3.87 16.22
C ARG A 33 -7.83 3.58 14.76
N GLY A 34 -7.36 4.46 13.88
CA GLY A 34 -7.42 4.27 12.45
C GLY A 34 -6.73 2.94 12.11
N VAL A 35 -7.32 2.18 11.20
CA VAL A 35 -6.65 0.99 10.65
C VAL A 35 -5.33 1.47 10.05
N PRO A 36 -4.17 0.89 10.42
CA PRO A 36 -2.90 1.32 9.87
C PRO A 36 -2.95 1.31 8.35
N GLU A 37 -2.52 2.41 7.73
CA GLU A 37 -2.49 2.53 6.28
C GLU A 37 -1.59 1.43 5.68
N GLY A 38 -1.99 0.87 4.55
CA GLY A 38 -1.20 -0.13 3.82
C GLY A 38 -1.42 -1.59 4.21
N LEU A 39 -2.36 -1.91 5.12
CA LEU A 39 -2.73 -3.30 5.42
C LEU A 39 -3.59 -3.96 4.33
N TRP A 40 -4.32 -3.13 3.59
CA TRP A 40 -5.22 -3.58 2.52
C TRP A 40 -4.70 -3.15 1.16
N GLU A 41 -4.93 -3.99 0.17
CA GLU A 41 -4.59 -3.74 -1.23
C GLU A 41 -5.79 -4.09 -2.11
N ARG A 42 -6.05 -3.26 -3.10
CA ARG A 42 -7.12 -3.51 -4.06
C ARG A 42 -6.59 -4.38 -5.19
N CYS A 43 -7.22 -5.51 -5.42
CA CYS A 43 -6.84 -6.39 -6.51
C CYS A 43 -7.15 -5.76 -7.88
N PRO A 44 -6.17 -5.63 -8.80
CA PRO A 44 -6.43 -5.11 -10.14
C PRO A 44 -7.32 -6.02 -11.00
N GLY A 45 -7.32 -7.33 -10.72
CA GLY A 45 -8.09 -8.29 -11.50
C GLY A 45 -9.59 -8.29 -11.16
N CYS A 46 -9.96 -8.30 -9.87
CA CYS A 46 -11.36 -8.38 -9.45
C CYS A 46 -11.87 -7.16 -8.68
N GLY A 47 -11.01 -6.19 -8.37
CA GLY A 47 -11.37 -4.99 -7.61
C GLY A 47 -11.62 -5.21 -6.12
N ALA A 48 -11.52 -6.43 -5.61
CA ALA A 48 -11.70 -6.74 -4.20
C ALA A 48 -10.59 -6.16 -3.32
N SER A 49 -10.95 -5.76 -2.10
CA SER A 49 -9.97 -5.38 -1.08
C SER A 49 -9.42 -6.63 -0.41
N ILE A 50 -8.12 -6.85 -0.55
CA ILE A 50 -7.40 -8.02 -0.03
C ILE A 50 -6.49 -7.59 1.11
N TYR A 51 -6.44 -8.38 2.18
CA TYR A 51 -5.50 -8.16 3.25
C TYR A 51 -4.09 -8.60 2.83
N LYS A 52 -3.12 -7.69 2.83
CA LYS A 52 -1.75 -7.95 2.33
C LYS A 52 -1.08 -9.17 2.96
N LYS A 53 -1.30 -9.42 4.25
CA LYS A 53 -0.73 -10.60 4.91
C LYS A 53 -1.35 -11.91 4.39
N GLU A 54 -2.61 -11.88 4.00
CA GLU A 54 -3.28 -13.05 3.42
C GLU A 54 -2.76 -13.31 2.01
N ALA A 55 -2.63 -12.26 1.18
CA ALA A 55 -2.01 -12.39 -0.13
C ALA A 55 -0.58 -12.94 -0.04
N LYS A 56 0.23 -12.44 0.91
CA LYS A 56 1.59 -12.97 1.13
C LYS A 56 1.62 -14.44 1.54
N LYS A 57 0.69 -14.90 2.39
CA LYS A 57 0.56 -16.32 2.74
C LYS A 57 0.19 -17.18 1.54
N ASN A 58 -0.57 -16.63 0.60
CA ASN A 58 -0.95 -17.27 -0.65
C ASN A 58 0.03 -16.93 -1.79
N HIS A 59 1.32 -16.84 -1.50
CA HIS A 59 2.40 -16.56 -2.47
C HIS A 59 2.16 -15.33 -3.35
N ASN A 60 1.53 -14.28 -2.81
CA ASN A 60 1.12 -13.07 -3.52
C ASN A 60 0.12 -13.34 -4.67
N VAL A 61 -0.78 -14.28 -4.46
CA VAL A 61 -1.90 -14.57 -5.38
C VAL A 61 -3.21 -14.16 -4.72
N CYS A 62 -4.08 -13.52 -5.49
CA CYS A 62 -5.40 -13.12 -5.03
C CYS A 62 -6.25 -14.36 -4.69
N PRO A 63 -6.83 -14.47 -3.49
CA PRO A 63 -7.65 -15.63 -3.13
C PRO A 63 -9.00 -15.68 -3.84
N GLN A 64 -9.42 -14.59 -4.52
CA GLN A 64 -10.73 -14.52 -5.16
C GLN A 64 -10.68 -14.73 -6.68
N CYS A 65 -9.63 -14.27 -7.36
CA CYS A 65 -9.56 -14.33 -8.83
C CYS A 65 -8.23 -14.85 -9.35
N GLU A 66 -7.35 -15.33 -8.47
CA GLU A 66 -6.03 -15.87 -8.83
C GLU A 66 -5.09 -14.86 -9.53
N TYR A 67 -5.39 -13.57 -9.46
CA TYR A 67 -4.49 -12.55 -9.96
C TYR A 67 -3.16 -12.59 -9.21
N HIS A 68 -2.04 -12.63 -9.91
CA HIS A 68 -0.69 -12.62 -9.35
C HIS A 68 -0.23 -11.19 -9.13
N PHE A 69 -0.02 -10.82 -7.86
CA PHE A 69 0.60 -9.54 -7.51
C PHE A 69 2.10 -9.56 -7.82
N TYR A 70 2.67 -8.37 -7.94
CA TYR A 70 4.11 -8.23 -8.09
C TYR A 70 4.86 -8.80 -6.88
N VAL A 71 5.92 -9.56 -7.16
CA VAL A 71 6.82 -10.14 -6.15
C VAL A 71 8.24 -9.73 -6.50
N SER A 72 8.98 -9.17 -5.54
CA SER A 72 10.39 -8.83 -5.74
C SER A 72 11.25 -10.08 -5.88
N ALA A 73 12.43 -9.95 -6.50
CA ALA A 73 13.35 -11.08 -6.69
C ALA A 73 13.74 -11.76 -5.36
N PRO A 74 14.12 -11.03 -4.30
CA PRO A 74 14.40 -11.64 -2.99
C PRO A 74 13.21 -12.39 -2.39
N GLU A 75 12.00 -11.83 -2.49
CA GLU A 75 10.78 -12.50 -2.02
C GLU A 75 10.49 -13.77 -2.84
N ARG A 76 10.71 -13.74 -4.16
CA ARG A 76 10.51 -14.92 -4.99
C ARG A 76 11.50 -16.03 -4.68
N ILE A 77 12.77 -15.69 -4.46
CA ILE A 77 13.81 -16.63 -4.03
C ILE A 77 13.41 -17.28 -2.71
N ALA A 78 13.00 -16.48 -1.72
CA ALA A 78 12.54 -16.99 -0.42
C ALA A 78 11.28 -17.87 -0.51
N GLN A 79 10.42 -17.69 -1.52
CA GLN A 79 9.26 -18.55 -1.75
C GLN A 79 9.59 -19.89 -2.40
N LEU A 80 10.69 -19.97 -3.15
CA LEU A 80 11.03 -21.13 -4.00
C LEU A 80 12.13 -21.98 -3.40
N CYS A 81 13.16 -21.35 -2.81
CA CYS A 81 14.30 -22.06 -2.27
C CYS A 81 14.02 -22.61 -0.87
N ASP A 82 14.64 -23.73 -0.56
CA ASP A 82 14.75 -24.26 0.78
C ASP A 82 15.50 -23.24 1.66
N ASP A 83 15.09 -23.08 2.91
CA ASP A 83 15.60 -22.02 3.79
C ASP A 83 17.13 -22.06 3.91
N GLY A 84 17.75 -20.90 3.69
CA GLY A 84 19.19 -20.70 3.83
C GLY A 84 20.08 -21.39 2.79
N THR A 85 19.49 -21.92 1.72
CA THR A 85 20.26 -22.63 0.67
C THR A 85 20.65 -21.77 -0.52
N PHE A 86 20.08 -20.57 -0.63
CA PHE A 86 20.38 -19.69 -1.77
C PHE A 86 21.74 -19.02 -1.59
N GLU A 87 22.55 -19.11 -2.64
CA GLU A 87 23.85 -18.46 -2.78
C GLU A 87 23.81 -17.59 -4.04
N GLU A 88 23.97 -16.28 -3.86
CA GLU A 88 23.97 -15.31 -4.94
C GLU A 88 25.30 -15.38 -5.72
N TRP A 89 25.21 -15.44 -7.04
CA TRP A 89 26.36 -15.38 -7.93
C TRP A 89 26.49 -13.97 -8.52
N ASP A 90 27.74 -13.60 -8.82
CA ASP A 90 28.03 -12.37 -9.55
C ASP A 90 27.48 -11.07 -8.92
N ALA A 91 27.19 -11.06 -7.62
CA ALA A 91 26.71 -9.90 -6.87
C ALA A 91 27.61 -8.66 -7.00
N HIS A 92 28.86 -8.85 -7.39
CA HIS A 92 29.85 -7.78 -7.59
C HIS A 92 29.75 -7.10 -8.96
N LEU A 93 29.01 -7.67 -9.90
CA LEU A 93 28.86 -7.07 -11.23
C LEU A 93 28.05 -5.78 -11.14
N MET A 94 28.57 -4.76 -11.79
CA MET A 94 27.95 -3.44 -11.83
C MET A 94 27.71 -3.03 -13.28
N PRO A 95 26.56 -2.42 -13.60
CA PRO A 95 26.32 -1.91 -14.93
C PRO A 95 27.32 -0.82 -15.29
N THR A 96 27.85 -0.88 -16.49
CA THR A 96 28.80 0.09 -17.04
C THR A 96 28.10 1.02 -18.02
N ASP A 97 28.64 2.23 -18.18
CA ASP A 97 28.13 3.23 -19.12
C ASP A 97 29.24 3.57 -20.16
N PRO A 98 29.51 2.67 -21.12
CA PRO A 98 30.56 2.88 -22.09
C PRO A 98 30.25 4.02 -23.08
N LEU A 99 28.95 4.33 -23.25
CA LEU A 99 28.50 5.37 -24.19
C LEU A 99 28.35 6.75 -23.51
N GLN A 100 28.53 6.83 -22.21
CA GLN A 100 28.26 8.03 -21.42
C GLN A 100 26.88 8.64 -21.73
N PHE A 101 25.88 7.76 -21.79
CA PHE A 101 24.56 8.11 -22.24
C PHE A 101 23.89 9.17 -21.35
N ALA A 102 23.31 10.17 -21.99
CA ALA A 102 22.50 11.18 -21.34
C ALA A 102 21.30 11.53 -22.23
N ASP A 103 20.11 11.47 -21.64
CA ASP A 103 18.89 12.06 -22.21
C ASP A 103 18.50 13.30 -21.38
N SER A 104 17.35 13.29 -20.72
CA SER A 104 16.96 14.32 -19.75
C SER A 104 17.83 14.34 -18.49
N LYS A 105 18.48 13.22 -18.18
CA LYS A 105 19.42 13.03 -17.04
C LYS A 105 20.54 12.08 -17.45
N PRO A 106 21.77 12.26 -16.92
CA PRO A 106 22.85 11.31 -17.14
C PRO A 106 22.47 9.90 -16.64
N TYR A 107 22.82 8.86 -17.40
CA TYR A 107 22.55 7.46 -17.06
C TYR A 107 23.03 7.08 -15.65
N LYS A 108 24.25 7.50 -15.27
CA LYS A 108 24.82 7.23 -13.95
C LYS A 108 23.95 7.79 -12.81
N ALA A 109 23.39 8.99 -12.97
CA ALA A 109 22.52 9.58 -11.96
C ALA A 109 21.19 8.83 -11.82
N ARG A 110 20.65 8.34 -12.94
CA ARG A 110 19.44 7.51 -12.96
C ARG A 110 19.71 6.17 -12.31
N LEU A 111 20.81 5.51 -12.64
CA LEU A 111 21.22 4.23 -12.07
C LEU A 111 21.29 4.28 -10.54
N VAL A 112 21.99 5.28 -9.97
CA VAL A 112 22.09 5.46 -8.51
C VAL A 112 20.73 5.65 -7.86
N ALA A 113 19.82 6.38 -8.52
CA ALA A 113 18.46 6.59 -7.99
C ALA A 113 17.62 5.31 -7.99
N GLU A 114 17.73 4.51 -9.05
CA GLU A 114 16.99 3.24 -9.17
C GLU A 114 17.55 2.14 -8.27
N GLN A 115 18.86 2.07 -8.06
CA GLN A 115 19.49 1.12 -7.13
C GLN A 115 19.07 1.37 -5.66
N LYS A 116 18.89 2.63 -5.26
CA LYS A 116 18.48 2.98 -3.90
C LYS A 116 17.07 2.51 -3.56
N ARG A 117 16.17 2.45 -4.53
CA ARG A 117 14.76 2.12 -4.29
C ARG A 117 14.55 0.66 -3.84
N PRO A 118 15.06 -0.37 -4.54
CA PRO A 118 14.97 -1.76 -4.11
C PRO A 118 16.10 -2.18 -3.17
N GLY A 119 17.17 -1.37 -3.01
CA GLY A 119 18.37 -1.75 -2.26
C GLY A 119 19.21 -2.84 -2.94
N MET A 120 19.09 -2.97 -4.28
CA MET A 120 19.79 -3.95 -5.09
C MET A 120 20.77 -3.26 -6.05
N SER A 121 21.89 -3.89 -6.35
CA SER A 121 22.91 -3.37 -7.29
C SER A 121 22.50 -3.50 -8.75
N ASP A 122 21.71 -4.53 -9.08
CA ASP A 122 21.19 -4.78 -10.42
C ASP A 122 19.71 -5.19 -10.38
N ALA A 123 19.04 -5.15 -11.53
CA ALA A 123 17.66 -5.59 -11.69
C ALA A 123 17.51 -7.12 -11.74
N ALA A 124 18.59 -7.83 -12.03
CA ALA A 124 18.66 -9.29 -12.07
C ALA A 124 19.43 -9.82 -10.87
N VAL A 125 18.98 -10.95 -10.35
CA VAL A 125 19.67 -11.72 -9.30
C VAL A 125 19.90 -13.12 -9.86
N THR A 126 21.17 -13.56 -9.91
CA THR A 126 21.55 -14.91 -10.32
C THR A 126 22.12 -15.66 -9.13
N GLY A 127 21.93 -16.97 -9.10
CA GLY A 127 22.44 -17.75 -7.98
C GLY A 127 22.12 -19.22 -8.07
N GLY A 128 22.58 -19.97 -7.08
CA GLY A 128 22.26 -21.38 -6.88
C GLY A 128 21.50 -21.58 -5.57
N GLY A 129 20.62 -22.55 -5.55
CA GLY A 129 19.87 -22.89 -4.35
C GLY A 129 19.31 -24.30 -4.42
N MET A 130 18.58 -24.71 -3.38
CA MET A 130 17.88 -25.99 -3.39
C MET A 130 16.38 -25.77 -3.44
N ILE A 131 15.68 -26.58 -4.21
CA ILE A 131 14.22 -26.70 -4.18
C ILE A 131 13.89 -28.15 -3.87
N ARG A 132 13.28 -28.41 -2.71
CA ARG A 132 12.98 -29.77 -2.23
C ARG A 132 14.22 -30.67 -2.29
N ALA A 133 15.34 -30.18 -1.74
CA ALA A 133 16.65 -30.82 -1.73
C ALA A 133 17.28 -31.12 -3.13
N ARG A 134 16.79 -30.49 -4.18
CA ARG A 134 17.37 -30.57 -5.53
C ARG A 134 18.09 -29.27 -5.86
N ARG A 135 19.34 -29.36 -6.29
CA ARG A 135 20.14 -28.19 -6.68
C ARG A 135 19.62 -27.58 -7.96
N VAL A 136 19.41 -26.27 -7.95
CA VAL A 136 18.86 -25.49 -9.08
C VAL A 136 19.66 -24.20 -9.23
N ALA A 137 19.87 -23.78 -10.47
CA ALA A 137 20.36 -22.44 -10.80
C ALA A 137 19.16 -21.53 -11.12
N PHE A 138 19.27 -20.29 -10.69
CA PHE A 138 18.27 -19.24 -10.89
C PHE A 138 18.87 -18.11 -11.70
#